data_38009a43ce77295705aa86a734d7b81c
#
_entry.id   38009a43ce77295705aa86a734d7b81c
#
_cell.length_a   1.000
_cell.length_b   1.000
_cell.length_c   1.000
_cell.angle_alpha   90.00
_cell.angle_beta   90.00
_cell.angle_gamma   90.00
#
_symmetry.space_group_name_H-M   'P 1'
#
loop_
_entity.id
_entity.type
_entity.pdbx_description
1 polymer ?
#
loop_
_entity_poly.entity_id
_entity_poly.type
_entity_poly.pdbx_seq_one_letter_code
_entity_poly.pdbx_strand_id
1 'polypeptide(L)'
;MLVPILVAVLALIFILLAVILIRTARFARPPGQVEPVGLVELDADAAAAHLAAALRCRTVTTSPDAEPDHKEFNKLRHTLEQLYPRLHATLKREISSDPSLLYC
;
A
#
# COMPACT_ATOMS: atom_id res chain seq x y z
N MET A 1 -42.30 30.12 2.95
CA MET A 1 -41.39 29.41 3.88
C MET A 1 -40.54 28.38 3.20
N LEU A 2 -41.01 27.59 2.23
CA LEU A 2 -40.22 26.58 1.51
C LEU A 2 -39.08 27.15 0.63
N VAL A 3 -39.34 28.25 -0.06
CA VAL A 3 -38.37 28.87 -0.98
C VAL A 3 -37.06 29.30 -0.30
N PRO A 4 -37.11 30.04 0.85
CA PRO A 4 -35.84 30.43 1.51
C PRO A 4 -35.06 29.22 2.07
N ILE A 5 -35.74 28.16 2.50
CA ILE A 5 -35.07 26.94 2.94
C ILE A 5 -34.37 26.24 1.76
N LEU A 6 -35.05 26.14 0.62
CA LEU A 6 -34.46 25.55 -0.60
C LEU A 6 -33.22 26.31 -1.06
N VAL A 7 -33.30 27.65 -1.07
CA VAL A 7 -32.15 28.50 -1.42
C VAL A 7 -30.99 28.33 -0.44
N ALA A 8 -31.26 28.24 0.85
CA ALA A 8 -30.23 28.01 1.88
C ALA A 8 -29.55 26.64 1.70
N VAL A 9 -30.30 25.60 1.40
CA VAL A 9 -29.76 24.25 1.14
C VAL A 9 -28.90 24.22 -0.12
N LEU A 10 -29.35 24.85 -1.20
CA LEU A 10 -28.56 24.96 -2.44
C LEU A 10 -27.26 25.74 -2.22
N ALA A 11 -27.31 26.84 -1.48
CA ALA A 11 -26.12 27.62 -1.15
C ALA A 11 -25.12 26.79 -0.34
N LEU A 12 -25.59 26.01 0.64
CA LEU A 12 -24.75 25.14 1.45
C LEU A 12 -24.07 24.05 0.60
N ILE A 13 -24.81 23.41 -0.30
CA ILE A 13 -24.28 22.40 -1.23
C ILE A 13 -23.19 23.04 -2.13
N PHE A 14 -23.46 24.22 -2.65
CA PHE A 14 -22.50 24.92 -3.51
C PHE A 14 -21.20 25.27 -2.77
N ILE A 15 -21.30 25.75 -1.53
CA ILE A 15 -20.14 26.03 -0.68
C ILE A 15 -19.35 24.74 -0.41
N LEU A 16 -20.04 23.65 -0.08
CA LEU A 16 -19.40 22.35 0.18
C LEU A 16 -18.63 21.84 -1.05
N LEU A 17 -19.25 21.90 -2.22
CA LEU A 17 -18.62 21.52 -3.48
C LEU A 17 -17.40 22.40 -3.78
N ALA A 18 -17.50 23.71 -3.59
CA ALA A 18 -16.38 24.63 -3.78
C ALA A 18 -15.20 24.28 -2.85
N VAL A 19 -15.47 24.02 -1.58
CA VAL A 19 -14.44 23.61 -0.60
C VAL A 19 -13.77 22.30 -1.01
N ILE A 20 -14.55 21.30 -1.45
CA ILE A 20 -14.01 20.01 -1.92
C ILE A 20 -13.10 20.22 -3.14
N LEU A 21 -13.56 20.96 -4.13
CA LEU A 21 -12.79 21.25 -5.35
C LEU A 21 -11.48 21.98 -5.05
N ILE A 22 -11.51 23.00 -4.19
CA ILE A 22 -10.32 23.75 -3.80
C ILE A 22 -9.34 22.84 -3.05
N ARG A 23 -9.82 22.00 -2.13
CA ARG A 23 -8.97 21.06 -1.40
C ARG A 23 -8.34 20.03 -2.33
N THR A 24 -9.12 19.49 -3.25
CA THR A 24 -8.63 18.53 -4.25
C THR A 24 -7.57 19.16 -5.16
N ALA A 25 -7.81 20.36 -5.66
CA ALA A 25 -6.83 21.07 -6.49
C ALA A 25 -5.53 21.38 -5.74
N ARG A 26 -5.62 21.71 -4.44
CA ARG A 26 -4.42 21.92 -3.60
C ARG A 26 -3.69 20.62 -3.25
N PHE A 27 -4.38 19.49 -3.26
CA PHE A 27 -3.78 18.18 -2.99
C PHE A 27 -3.10 17.58 -4.22
N ALA A 28 -3.47 18.00 -5.42
CA ALA A 28 -2.79 17.66 -6.66
C ALA A 28 -1.39 18.31 -6.65
N ARG A 29 -0.42 17.66 -5.98
CA ARG A 29 0.98 18.00 -6.16
C ARG A 29 1.31 17.73 -7.63
N PRO A 30 1.90 18.71 -8.35
CA PRO A 30 2.49 18.39 -9.65
C PRO A 30 3.48 17.26 -9.42
N PRO A 31 3.50 16.22 -10.29
CA PRO A 31 4.52 15.19 -10.20
C PRO A 31 5.87 15.91 -10.18
N GLY A 32 6.57 15.79 -9.04
CA GLY A 32 7.94 16.28 -8.97
C GLY A 32 8.68 15.68 -10.15
N GLN A 33 9.54 16.42 -10.80
CA GLN A 33 10.42 15.86 -11.80
C GLN A 33 11.29 14.82 -11.09
N VAL A 34 10.79 13.58 -11.07
CA VAL A 34 11.58 12.44 -10.63
C VAL A 34 12.57 12.21 -11.76
N GLU A 35 13.83 12.48 -11.49
CA GLU A 35 14.89 12.14 -12.42
C GLU A 35 14.78 10.64 -12.74
N PRO A 36 14.67 10.26 -14.02
CA PRO A 36 14.49 8.85 -14.35
C PRO A 36 15.70 8.07 -13.84
N VAL A 37 15.46 7.26 -12.83
CA VAL A 37 16.47 6.32 -12.35
C VAL A 37 16.76 5.35 -13.49
N GLY A 38 18.04 5.20 -13.86
CA GLY A 38 18.44 4.26 -14.90
C GLY A 38 17.85 2.87 -14.65
N LEU A 39 17.40 2.21 -15.71
CA LEU A 39 16.88 0.85 -15.63
C LEU A 39 17.95 -0.05 -14.99
N VAL A 40 17.61 -0.63 -13.86
CA VAL A 40 18.43 -1.67 -13.24
C VAL A 40 18.21 -2.95 -14.02
N GLU A 41 19.29 -3.56 -14.50
CA GLU A 41 19.23 -4.87 -15.15
C GLU A 41 18.78 -5.91 -14.11
N LEU A 42 17.62 -6.49 -14.36
CA LEU A 42 17.01 -7.49 -13.49
C LEU A 42 17.09 -8.87 -14.15
N ASP A 43 17.53 -9.85 -13.37
CA ASP A 43 17.38 -11.25 -13.75
C ASP A 43 15.90 -11.65 -13.60
N ALA A 44 15.19 -11.67 -14.74
CA ALA A 44 13.76 -11.95 -14.79
C ALA A 44 13.42 -13.38 -14.33
N ASP A 45 14.29 -14.34 -14.62
CA ASP A 45 14.08 -15.74 -14.26
C ASP A 45 14.25 -15.94 -12.74
N ALA A 46 15.26 -15.32 -12.16
CA ALA A 46 15.46 -15.33 -10.71
C ALA A 46 14.28 -14.62 -10.00
N ALA A 47 13.84 -13.47 -10.52
CA ALA A 47 12.70 -12.76 -9.95
C ALA A 47 11.40 -13.58 -10.01
N ALA A 48 11.15 -14.26 -11.14
CA ALA A 48 9.99 -15.16 -11.28
C ALA A 48 10.05 -16.35 -10.31
N ALA A 49 11.25 -16.94 -10.14
CA ALA A 49 11.44 -18.04 -9.19
C ALA A 49 11.18 -17.62 -7.74
N HIS A 50 11.67 -16.43 -7.35
CA HIS A 50 11.45 -15.86 -6.01
C HIS A 50 9.95 -15.58 -5.77
N LEU A 51 9.27 -14.99 -6.75
CA LEU A 51 7.84 -14.74 -6.68
C LEU A 51 7.05 -16.06 -6.55
N ALA A 52 7.39 -17.07 -7.34
CA ALA A 52 6.76 -18.39 -7.27
C ALA A 52 6.96 -19.05 -5.89
N ALA A 53 8.13 -18.90 -5.27
CA ALA A 53 8.39 -19.39 -3.93
C ALA A 53 7.51 -18.69 -2.87
N ALA A 54 7.34 -17.37 -2.98
CA ALA A 54 6.48 -16.61 -2.09
C ALA A 54 4.99 -16.99 -2.26
N LEU A 55 4.52 -17.16 -3.50
CA LEU A 55 3.12 -17.54 -3.80
C LEU A 55 2.75 -18.96 -3.34
N ARG A 56 3.73 -19.84 -3.11
CA ARG A 56 3.49 -21.17 -2.53
C ARG A 56 3.13 -21.13 -1.04
N CYS A 57 3.36 -20.01 -0.36
CA CYS A 57 2.90 -19.80 1.00
C CYS A 57 1.40 -19.44 0.97
N ARG A 58 0.57 -20.19 1.68
CA ARG A 58 -0.89 -20.00 1.70
C ARG A 58 -1.29 -18.87 2.67
N THR A 59 -0.88 -17.66 2.38
CA THR A 59 -1.17 -16.47 3.19
C THR A 59 -2.51 -15.83 2.81
N VAL A 60 -3.57 -16.63 2.70
CA VAL A 60 -4.90 -16.19 2.30
C VAL A 60 -5.75 -15.99 3.55
N THR A 61 -6.31 -14.80 3.72
CA THR A 61 -7.31 -14.49 4.72
C THR A 61 -8.68 -14.43 4.04
N THR A 62 -9.60 -15.25 4.46
CA THR A 62 -10.92 -15.42 3.81
C THR A 62 -11.94 -14.37 4.24
N SER A 63 -11.71 -13.70 5.38
CA SER A 63 -12.60 -12.67 5.93
C SER A 63 -11.76 -11.66 6.71
N PRO A 64 -12.20 -10.39 6.81
CA PRO A 64 -11.54 -9.39 7.65
C PRO A 64 -11.46 -9.79 9.13
N ASP A 65 -12.41 -10.59 9.60
CA ASP A 65 -12.49 -11.05 11.00
C ASP A 65 -11.85 -12.44 11.20
N ALA A 66 -11.32 -13.07 10.12
CA ALA A 66 -10.67 -14.35 10.23
C ALA A 66 -9.24 -14.18 10.75
N GLU A 67 -8.88 -15.00 11.75
CA GLU A 67 -7.53 -15.03 12.25
C GLU A 67 -6.56 -15.49 11.14
N PRO A 68 -5.47 -14.77 10.87
CA PRO A 68 -4.50 -15.15 9.84
C PRO A 68 -3.78 -16.45 10.20
N ASP A 69 -3.46 -17.28 9.22
CA ASP A 69 -2.64 -18.47 9.44
C ASP A 69 -1.18 -18.07 9.73
N HIS A 70 -0.88 -17.86 11.00
CA HIS A 70 0.45 -17.46 11.47
C HIS A 70 1.57 -18.39 11.02
N LYS A 71 1.30 -19.69 10.80
CA LYS A 71 2.31 -20.65 10.32
C LYS A 71 2.70 -20.35 8.88
N GLU A 72 1.74 -20.09 8.00
CA GLU A 72 2.00 -19.77 6.61
C GLU A 72 2.64 -18.37 6.47
N PHE A 73 2.25 -17.41 7.29
CA PHE A 73 2.92 -16.10 7.33
C PHE A 73 4.36 -16.19 7.84
N ASN A 74 4.64 -17.00 8.86
CA ASN A 74 6.00 -17.24 9.34
C ASN A 74 6.85 -17.96 8.29
N LYS A 75 6.27 -18.90 7.57
CA LYS A 75 6.93 -19.57 6.45
C LYS A 75 7.29 -18.58 5.34
N LEU A 76 6.38 -17.66 4.98
CA LEU A 76 6.67 -16.59 4.02
C LEU A 76 7.82 -15.71 4.49
N ARG A 77 7.83 -15.28 5.76
CA ARG A 77 8.90 -14.47 6.34
C ARG A 77 10.25 -15.16 6.24
N HIS A 78 10.30 -16.44 6.57
CA HIS A 78 11.53 -17.24 6.48
C HIS A 78 11.99 -17.42 5.03
N THR A 79 11.05 -17.65 4.10
CA THR A 79 11.35 -17.72 2.67
C THR A 79 11.95 -16.41 2.16
N LEU A 80 11.41 -15.25 2.56
CA LEU A 80 11.96 -13.95 2.20
C LEU A 80 13.36 -13.71 2.77
N GLU A 81 13.63 -14.16 3.98
CA GLU A 81 14.99 -14.10 4.56
C GLU A 81 16.01 -14.91 3.74
N GLN A 82 15.63 -16.10 3.30
CA GLN A 82 16.49 -16.96 2.49
C GLN A 82 16.74 -16.40 1.08
N LEU A 83 15.69 -15.85 0.46
CA LEU A 83 15.75 -15.33 -0.90
C LEU A 83 16.46 -13.98 -1.00
N TYR A 84 16.39 -13.15 0.05
CA TYR A 84 16.91 -11.79 0.06
C TYR A 84 17.87 -11.51 1.22
N PRO A 85 18.98 -12.26 1.36
CA PRO A 85 19.90 -12.11 2.49
C PRO A 85 20.55 -10.72 2.55
N ARG A 86 20.85 -10.10 1.39
CA ARG A 86 21.44 -8.76 1.32
C ARG A 86 20.50 -7.69 1.85
N LEU A 87 19.21 -7.81 1.58
CA LEU A 87 18.19 -6.88 2.08
C LEU A 87 18.11 -6.96 3.60
N HIS A 88 18.11 -8.16 4.16
CA HIS A 88 18.06 -8.38 5.60
C HIS A 88 19.35 -8.00 6.33
N ALA A 89 20.48 -7.96 5.63
CA ALA A 89 21.76 -7.48 6.19
C ALA A 89 21.84 -5.93 6.21
N THR A 90 21.11 -5.26 5.32
CA THR A 90 21.19 -3.80 5.14
C THR A 90 20.08 -3.06 5.84
N LEU A 91 18.87 -3.61 5.85
CA LEU A 91 17.69 -2.98 6.44
C LEU A 91 17.29 -3.64 7.75
N LYS A 92 16.93 -2.81 8.72
CA LYS A 92 16.35 -3.28 9.97
C LYS A 92 14.91 -3.74 9.72
N ARG A 93 14.62 -4.99 10.11
CA ARG A 93 13.27 -5.54 10.03
C ARG A 93 12.54 -5.35 11.37
N GLU A 94 11.36 -4.78 11.31
CA GLU A 94 10.45 -4.65 12.44
C GLU A 94 9.12 -5.33 12.13
N ILE A 95 8.54 -6.01 13.13
CA ILE A 95 7.18 -6.53 13.06
C ILE A 95 6.28 -5.45 13.66
N SER A 96 5.55 -4.75 12.81
CA SER A 96 4.70 -3.63 13.25
C SER A 96 3.40 -4.13 13.88
N SER A 97 2.75 -5.07 13.21
CA SER A 97 1.59 -5.80 13.70
C SER A 97 1.59 -7.15 13.00
N ASP A 98 1.32 -8.22 13.75
CA ASP A 98 1.30 -9.54 13.11
C ASP A 98 0.10 -9.64 12.13
N PRO A 99 0.31 -9.96 10.84
CA PRO A 99 1.53 -10.47 10.20
C PRO A 99 2.43 -9.45 9.47
N SER A 100 2.26 -8.14 9.66
CA SER A 100 2.91 -7.09 8.87
C SER A 100 4.39 -6.91 9.17
N LEU A 101 5.20 -6.71 8.13
CA LEU A 101 6.63 -6.45 8.20
C LEU A 101 6.94 -5.03 7.74
N LEU A 102 7.83 -4.35 8.45
CA LEU A 102 8.39 -3.06 8.09
C LEU A 102 9.92 -3.19 7.95
N TYR A 103 10.46 -2.65 6.87
CA TYR A 103 11.90 -2.55 6.64
C TYR A 103 12.33 -1.09 6.65
N CYS A 104 13.29 -0.75 7.48
CA CYS A 104 13.83 0.61 7.66
C CYS A 104 15.34 0.65 7.38
#